data_1b9dffdaf2d7c1108fcdcf2335eca3b4
#
_entry.id   1b9dffdaf2d7c1108fcdcf2335eca3b4
#
_cell.length_a   1.000
_cell.length_b   1.000
_cell.length_c   1.000
_cell.angle_alpha   90.00
_cell.angle_beta   90.00
_cell.angle_gamma   90.00
#
_symmetry.space_group_name_H-M   'P 1'
#
loop_
_entity.id
_entity.type
_entity.pdbx_description
1 polymer ?
#
loop_
_entity_poly.entity_id
_entity_poly.type
_entity_poly.pdbx_seq_one_letter_code
_entity_poly.pdbx_strand_id
1 'polypeptide(L)'
;VTMAPVVQLWRRARRTGQLPDPARLAEARQLVGIRHLTLEPRQHRRLRAGLTRPGMRIDFGGIAKGYAAQEALAQLSGLGVSRALVAIGGDISVGQPPPGESGWRVDVAPLDGAKGKPELRLSLREAAVSTSGDAMQAVVIDGIRYSHIVDPRTGVGLEGQRSVTVVASLGATADVLATTLCILGPDRGIALIDQLGKTDRRLAARYVDTDRQVVSKGWSAHLAASGRPPAAVVTP
;
A
#
# COMPACT_ATOMS: atom_id res chain seq x y z
N VAL A 1 -1.21 -0.02 12.19
CA VAL A 1 -1.54 -1.39 12.64
C VAL A 1 -2.60 -1.45 13.75
N THR A 2 -2.76 -0.44 14.61
CA THR A 2 -3.74 -0.46 15.73
C THR A 2 -5.16 0.00 15.30
N MET A 3 -5.43 0.11 14.02
CA MET A 3 -6.67 0.66 13.47
C MET A 3 -7.88 -0.31 13.48
N ALA A 4 -7.70 -1.56 13.86
CA ALA A 4 -8.77 -2.57 13.76
C ALA A 4 -10.12 -2.17 14.39
N PRO A 5 -10.19 -1.53 15.58
CA PRO A 5 -11.48 -1.12 16.14
C PRO A 5 -12.27 -0.18 15.22
N VAL A 6 -11.59 0.80 14.61
CA VAL A 6 -12.20 1.74 13.67
C VAL A 6 -12.48 1.10 12.31
N VAL A 7 -11.54 0.32 11.76
CA VAL A 7 -11.71 -0.39 10.49
C VAL A 7 -12.92 -1.33 10.52
N GLN A 8 -13.19 -1.99 11.64
CA GLN A 8 -14.37 -2.85 11.78
C GLN A 8 -15.69 -2.08 11.63
N LEU A 9 -15.77 -0.86 12.15
CA LEU A 9 -16.95 0.00 11.98
C LEU A 9 -17.13 0.38 10.50
N TRP A 10 -16.06 0.73 9.81
CA TRP A 10 -16.09 1.05 8.37
C TRP A 10 -16.39 -0.18 7.49
N ARG A 11 -15.90 -1.37 7.85
CA ARG A 11 -16.32 -2.63 7.19
C ARG A 11 -17.82 -2.88 7.35
N ARG A 12 -18.41 -2.55 8.51
CA ARG A 12 -19.87 -2.58 8.71
C ARG A 12 -20.56 -1.51 7.86
N ALA A 13 -20.12 -0.26 7.91
CA ALA A 13 -20.67 0.84 7.13
C ALA A 13 -20.76 0.50 5.62
N ARG A 14 -19.70 -0.12 5.08
CA ARG A 14 -19.68 -0.57 3.68
C ARG A 14 -20.74 -1.66 3.38
N ARG A 15 -21.07 -2.51 4.34
CA ARG A 15 -22.11 -3.54 4.15
C ARG A 15 -23.53 -3.01 4.31
N THR A 16 -23.72 -2.01 5.16
CA THR A 16 -25.05 -1.50 5.52
C THR A 16 -25.43 -0.23 4.76
N GLY A 17 -24.47 0.44 4.11
CA GLY A 17 -24.71 1.74 3.49
C GLY A 17 -24.94 2.89 4.49
N GLN A 18 -24.58 2.69 5.77
CA GLN A 18 -24.79 3.67 6.83
C GLN A 18 -23.47 4.07 7.47
N LEU A 19 -23.28 5.35 7.78
CA LEU A 19 -22.11 5.83 8.50
C LEU A 19 -21.97 5.14 9.87
N PRO A 20 -20.74 4.99 10.38
CA PRO A 20 -20.52 4.53 11.74
C PRO A 20 -21.20 5.47 12.75
N ASP A 21 -21.84 4.89 13.76
CA ASP A 21 -22.39 5.64 14.87
C ASP A 21 -21.30 6.51 15.52
N PRO A 22 -21.54 7.83 15.74
CA PRO A 22 -20.52 8.76 16.21
C PRO A 22 -19.96 8.40 17.60
N ALA A 23 -20.79 7.90 18.53
CA ALA A 23 -20.35 7.53 19.85
C ALA A 23 -19.44 6.30 19.80
N ARG A 24 -19.83 5.26 19.06
CA ARG A 24 -18.99 4.08 18.84
C ARG A 24 -17.69 4.41 18.11
N LEU A 25 -17.71 5.35 17.16
CA LEU A 25 -16.51 5.81 16.48
C LEU A 25 -15.56 6.50 17.44
N ALA A 26 -16.09 7.36 18.32
CA ALA A 26 -15.30 8.04 19.35
C ALA A 26 -14.66 7.05 20.33
N GLU A 27 -15.39 6.03 20.79
CA GLU A 27 -14.86 4.95 21.63
C GLU A 27 -13.76 4.16 20.91
N ALA A 28 -14.01 3.73 19.65
CA ALA A 28 -13.05 2.98 18.87
C ALA A 28 -11.74 3.76 18.64
N ARG A 29 -11.81 5.07 18.43
CA ARG A 29 -10.63 5.94 18.27
C ARG A 29 -9.75 6.00 19.51
N GLN A 30 -10.30 5.87 20.72
CA GLN A 30 -9.51 5.82 21.95
C GLN A 30 -8.63 4.58 22.04
N LEU A 31 -8.97 3.52 21.30
CA LEU A 31 -8.23 2.26 21.22
C LEU A 31 -7.17 2.28 20.10
N VAL A 32 -7.03 3.37 19.36
CA VAL A 32 -6.05 3.53 18.28
C VAL A 32 -4.83 4.31 18.77
N GLY A 33 -3.66 3.88 18.37
CA GLY A 33 -2.41 4.59 18.60
C GLY A 33 -1.22 3.66 18.82
N ILE A 34 -0.11 3.98 18.16
CA ILE A 34 1.15 3.22 18.29
C ILE A 34 1.71 3.29 19.73
N ARG A 35 1.43 4.36 20.46
CA ARG A 35 1.81 4.53 21.88
C ARG A 35 1.25 3.46 22.82
N HIS A 36 0.24 2.72 22.37
CA HIS A 36 -0.40 1.64 23.11
C HIS A 36 0.09 0.24 22.67
N LEU A 37 1.05 0.18 21.76
CA LEU A 37 1.74 -1.04 21.35
C LEU A 37 3.09 -1.07 22.04
N THR A 38 3.35 -2.11 22.82
CA THR A 38 4.67 -2.38 23.41
C THR A 38 5.39 -3.46 22.62
N LEU A 39 6.69 -3.31 22.47
CA LEU A 39 7.58 -4.29 21.85
C LEU A 39 8.71 -4.59 22.84
N GLU A 40 8.73 -5.80 23.39
CA GLU A 40 9.72 -6.24 24.34
C GLU A 40 10.67 -7.25 23.70
N PRO A 41 11.99 -7.03 23.74
CA PRO A 41 12.95 -8.03 23.30
C PRO A 41 12.81 -9.35 24.08
N ARG A 42 12.93 -10.46 23.37
CA ARG A 42 12.99 -11.82 23.91
C ARG A 42 14.25 -12.52 23.39
N GLN A 43 14.56 -13.69 23.96
CA GLN A 43 15.67 -14.51 23.48
C GLN A 43 15.52 -14.86 21.99
N HIS A 44 16.64 -15.16 21.31
CA HIS A 44 16.68 -15.57 19.91
C HIS A 44 16.12 -14.52 18.92
N ARG A 45 16.35 -13.21 19.16
CA ARG A 45 15.87 -12.10 18.31
C ARG A 45 14.34 -12.02 18.14
N ARG A 46 13.60 -12.66 19.02
CA ARG A 46 12.13 -12.56 19.03
C ARG A 46 11.70 -11.29 19.76
N LEU A 47 10.54 -10.77 19.36
CA LEU A 47 9.87 -9.66 20.05
C LEU A 47 8.53 -10.17 20.59
N ARG A 48 8.20 -9.74 21.80
CA ARG A 48 6.83 -9.85 22.33
C ARG A 48 6.10 -8.54 22.06
N ALA A 49 5.01 -8.60 21.30
CA ALA A 49 4.13 -7.47 21.15
C ALA A 49 3.02 -7.52 22.21
N GLY A 50 2.73 -6.39 22.84
CA GLY A 50 1.65 -6.23 23.80
C GLY A 50 0.76 -5.05 23.45
N LEU A 51 -0.53 -5.13 23.77
CA LEU A 51 -1.49 -4.05 23.65
C LEU A 51 -1.87 -3.60 25.06
N THR A 52 -1.71 -2.30 25.37
CA THR A 52 -1.82 -1.79 26.74
C THR A 52 -3.25 -1.46 27.18
N ARG A 53 -4.23 -1.53 26.27
CA ARG A 53 -5.64 -1.25 26.56
C ARG A 53 -6.54 -2.42 26.18
N PRO A 54 -7.46 -2.85 27.04
CA PRO A 54 -8.51 -3.82 26.67
C PRO A 54 -9.31 -3.33 25.45
N GLY A 55 -9.69 -4.25 24.57
CA GLY A 55 -10.44 -3.91 23.34
C GLY A 55 -9.60 -3.48 22.14
N MET A 56 -8.32 -3.17 22.34
CA MET A 56 -7.41 -2.95 21.20
C MET A 56 -7.26 -4.18 20.33
N ARG A 57 -7.10 -3.96 19.04
CA ARG A 57 -6.86 -5.01 18.04
C ARG A 57 -5.90 -4.52 16.98
N ILE A 58 -5.16 -5.45 16.38
CA ILE A 58 -4.24 -5.20 15.27
C ILE A 58 -4.92 -5.50 13.95
N ASP A 59 -4.71 -4.65 12.95
CA ASP A 59 -5.06 -4.87 11.55
C ASP A 59 -3.80 -4.69 10.70
N PHE A 60 -3.47 -5.69 9.92
CA PHE A 60 -2.31 -5.70 9.03
C PHE A 60 -2.67 -5.36 7.58
N GLY A 61 -3.90 -4.91 7.30
CA GLY A 61 -4.40 -4.69 5.94
C GLY A 61 -3.57 -3.77 5.05
N GLY A 62 -2.78 -2.88 5.65
CA GLY A 62 -1.89 -1.96 4.92
C GLY A 62 -0.40 -2.35 4.97
N ILE A 63 -0.05 -3.64 5.19
CA ILE A 63 1.33 -4.12 5.18
C ILE A 63 1.45 -5.61 4.84
N ALA A 64 0.40 -6.40 5.09
CA ALA A 64 0.51 -7.85 5.06
C ALA A 64 0.67 -8.41 3.65
N LYS A 65 0.09 -7.78 2.63
CA LYS A 65 0.17 -8.24 1.25
C LYS A 65 1.59 -8.05 0.69
N GLY A 66 2.15 -6.86 0.88
CA GLY A 66 3.52 -6.57 0.49
C GLY A 66 4.53 -7.43 1.23
N TYR A 67 4.34 -7.64 2.54
CA TYR A 67 5.16 -8.54 3.33
C TYR A 67 5.08 -9.98 2.82
N ALA A 68 3.89 -10.51 2.57
CA ALA A 68 3.72 -11.87 2.09
C ALA A 68 4.35 -12.10 0.70
N ALA A 69 4.21 -11.13 -0.23
CA ALA A 69 4.85 -11.20 -1.54
C ALA A 69 6.39 -11.20 -1.42
N GLN A 70 6.92 -10.36 -0.53
CA GLN A 70 8.36 -10.31 -0.23
C GLN A 70 8.89 -11.62 0.34
N GLU A 71 8.23 -12.19 1.36
CA GLU A 71 8.66 -13.44 1.99
C GLU A 71 8.57 -14.62 1.02
N ALA A 72 7.51 -14.69 0.20
CA ALA A 72 7.40 -15.71 -0.83
C ALA A 72 8.54 -15.63 -1.85
N LEU A 73 8.89 -14.41 -2.30
CA LEU A 73 10.03 -14.19 -3.20
C LEU A 73 11.36 -14.60 -2.54
N ALA A 74 11.54 -14.29 -1.26
CA ALA A 74 12.74 -14.68 -0.50
C ALA A 74 12.87 -16.21 -0.39
N GLN A 75 11.77 -16.94 -0.14
CA GLN A 75 11.77 -18.41 -0.13
C GLN A 75 12.16 -18.99 -1.50
N LEU A 76 11.59 -18.47 -2.60
CA LEU A 76 11.96 -18.87 -3.95
C LEU A 76 13.45 -18.66 -4.22
N SER A 77 13.99 -17.50 -3.83
CA SER A 77 15.41 -17.19 -3.95
C SER A 77 16.28 -18.17 -3.15
N GLY A 78 15.87 -18.54 -1.93
CA GLY A 78 16.54 -19.55 -1.10
C GLY A 78 16.56 -20.95 -1.71
N LEU A 79 15.61 -21.24 -2.58
CA LEU A 79 15.54 -22.48 -3.37
C LEU A 79 16.26 -22.38 -4.74
N GLY A 80 17.02 -21.31 -4.99
CA GLY A 80 17.76 -21.09 -6.23
C GLY A 80 16.96 -20.42 -7.36
N VAL A 81 15.69 -20.07 -7.13
CA VAL A 81 14.84 -19.38 -8.11
C VAL A 81 14.97 -17.86 -7.94
N SER A 82 16.02 -17.26 -8.53
CA SER A 82 16.28 -15.82 -8.40
C SER A 82 15.45 -14.93 -9.36
N ARG A 83 14.94 -15.52 -10.47
CA ARG A 83 14.15 -14.84 -11.49
C ARG A 83 12.67 -15.16 -11.30
N ALA A 84 12.03 -14.44 -10.37
CA ALA A 84 10.63 -14.65 -10.06
C ALA A 84 9.91 -13.30 -9.83
N LEU A 85 8.61 -13.31 -10.08
CA LEU A 85 7.67 -12.27 -9.73
C LEU A 85 6.59 -12.90 -8.86
N VAL A 86 6.31 -12.31 -7.71
CA VAL A 86 5.23 -12.72 -6.81
C VAL A 86 4.24 -11.58 -6.67
N ALA A 87 2.97 -11.86 -6.96
CA ALA A 87 1.88 -10.89 -6.85
C ALA A 87 0.83 -11.39 -5.85
N ILE A 88 0.46 -10.57 -4.88
CA ILE A 88 -0.55 -10.87 -3.86
C ILE A 88 -1.49 -9.68 -3.70
N GLY A 89 -2.73 -9.82 -4.20
CA GLY A 89 -3.77 -8.80 -4.04
C GLY A 89 -3.37 -7.40 -4.54
N GLY A 90 -2.62 -7.34 -5.66
CA GLY A 90 -2.14 -6.09 -6.26
C GLY A 90 -0.77 -5.62 -5.81
N ASP A 91 -0.20 -6.20 -4.74
CA ASP A 91 1.19 -5.94 -4.33
C ASP A 91 2.13 -6.92 -5.00
N ILE A 92 3.26 -6.45 -5.53
CA ILE A 92 4.17 -7.22 -6.34
C ILE A 92 5.59 -7.08 -5.79
N SER A 93 6.28 -8.21 -5.65
CA SER A 93 7.72 -8.27 -5.37
C SER A 93 8.43 -8.99 -6.51
N VAL A 94 9.54 -8.45 -7.00
CA VAL A 94 10.29 -8.99 -8.14
C VAL A 94 11.75 -9.20 -7.79
N GLY A 95 12.29 -10.33 -8.22
CA GLY A 95 13.70 -10.67 -8.17
C GLY A 95 14.47 -10.18 -9.40
N GLN A 96 15.48 -10.94 -9.81
CA GLN A 96 16.22 -10.70 -11.04
C GLN A 96 15.27 -10.74 -12.25
N PRO A 97 15.50 -9.92 -13.29
CA PRO A 97 14.64 -9.87 -14.46
C PRO A 97 14.74 -11.17 -15.28
N PRO A 98 13.77 -11.44 -16.17
CA PRO A 98 13.86 -12.50 -17.15
C PRO A 98 15.11 -12.37 -18.03
N PRO A 99 15.64 -13.46 -18.59
CA PRO A 99 16.78 -13.41 -19.49
C PRO A 99 16.55 -12.44 -20.67
N GLY A 100 17.51 -11.55 -20.93
CA GLY A 100 17.43 -10.57 -22.01
C GLY A 100 16.59 -9.32 -21.69
N GLU A 101 15.96 -9.24 -20.50
CA GLU A 101 15.17 -8.09 -20.11
C GLU A 101 15.90 -7.24 -19.04
N SER A 102 15.68 -5.93 -19.05
CA SER A 102 16.27 -5.01 -18.04
C SER A 102 15.50 -5.02 -16.72
N GLY A 103 14.25 -5.42 -16.73
CA GLY A 103 13.35 -5.45 -15.56
C GLY A 103 12.05 -6.20 -15.85
N TRP A 104 11.32 -6.51 -14.81
CA TRP A 104 9.95 -6.99 -14.87
C TRP A 104 9.03 -5.84 -15.26
N ARG A 105 8.15 -6.08 -16.22
CA ARG A 105 7.16 -5.08 -16.64
C ARG A 105 5.92 -5.19 -15.78
N VAL A 106 5.57 -4.12 -15.08
CA VAL A 106 4.39 -4.05 -14.22
C VAL A 106 3.52 -2.90 -14.67
N ASP A 107 2.28 -3.21 -15.01
CA ASP A 107 1.30 -2.23 -15.43
C ASP A 107 0.64 -1.56 -14.21
N VAL A 108 0.48 -0.25 -14.25
CA VAL A 108 -0.26 0.53 -13.26
C VAL A 108 -1.61 0.92 -13.85
N ALA A 109 -2.68 0.55 -13.15
CA ALA A 109 -4.03 0.86 -13.56
C ALA A 109 -4.33 2.37 -13.48
N PRO A 110 -5.22 2.91 -14.32
CA PRO A 110 -5.67 4.29 -14.22
C PRO A 110 -6.49 4.53 -12.94
N LEU A 111 -6.63 5.81 -12.58
CA LEU A 111 -7.32 6.24 -11.37
C LEU A 111 -8.77 5.72 -11.25
N ASP A 112 -9.48 5.67 -12.36
CA ASP A 112 -10.86 5.18 -12.42
C ASP A 112 -10.99 3.65 -12.35
N GLY A 113 -9.88 2.94 -12.32
CA GLY A 113 -9.84 1.48 -12.32
C GLY A 113 -10.31 0.85 -13.62
N ALA A 114 -10.36 1.60 -14.72
CA ALA A 114 -10.81 1.11 -16.01
C ALA A 114 -9.96 -0.09 -16.47
N LYS A 115 -10.63 -1.15 -16.88
CA LYS A 115 -9.97 -2.34 -17.41
C LYS A 115 -9.53 -2.10 -18.85
N GLY A 116 -8.37 -2.60 -19.21
CA GLY A 116 -7.88 -2.59 -20.59
C GLY A 116 -6.49 -1.98 -20.71
N LYS A 117 -6.39 -0.71 -21.10
CA LYS A 117 -5.09 -0.07 -21.30
C LYS A 117 -4.52 0.44 -19.99
N PRO A 118 -3.29 0.04 -19.59
CA PRO A 118 -2.65 0.59 -18.39
C PRO A 118 -2.35 2.09 -18.60
N GLU A 119 -2.40 2.85 -17.50
CA GLU A 119 -2.04 4.26 -17.54
C GLU A 119 -0.54 4.45 -17.81
N LEU A 120 0.26 3.64 -17.13
CA LEU A 120 1.71 3.59 -17.33
C LEU A 120 2.26 2.21 -17.03
N ARG A 121 3.53 2.00 -17.43
CA ARG A 121 4.25 0.74 -17.19
C ARG A 121 5.54 1.00 -16.46
N LEU A 122 5.81 0.19 -15.44
CA LEU A 122 7.09 0.18 -14.71
C LEU A 122 8.00 -0.94 -15.24
N SER A 123 9.31 -0.73 -15.09
CA SER A 123 10.35 -1.74 -15.28
C SER A 123 11.08 -1.91 -13.96
N LEU A 124 10.87 -3.05 -13.29
CA LEU A 124 11.33 -3.27 -11.93
C LEU A 124 12.34 -4.41 -11.86
N ARG A 125 13.38 -4.22 -11.03
CA ARG A 125 14.41 -5.22 -10.77
C ARG A 125 14.76 -5.23 -9.29
N GLU A 126 14.69 -6.42 -8.66
CA GLU A 126 14.98 -6.61 -7.23
C GLU A 126 14.31 -5.52 -6.37
N ALA A 127 13.03 -5.35 -6.59
CA ALA A 127 12.20 -4.30 -6.01
C ALA A 127 10.79 -4.80 -5.73
N ALA A 128 10.01 -3.98 -5.09
CA ALA A 128 8.60 -4.22 -4.88
C ALA A 128 7.80 -2.98 -5.27
N VAL A 129 6.53 -3.19 -5.63
CA VAL A 129 5.57 -2.12 -5.91
C VAL A 129 4.23 -2.45 -5.26
N SER A 130 3.62 -1.44 -4.70
CA SER A 130 2.26 -1.49 -4.15
C SER A 130 1.46 -0.29 -4.64
N THR A 131 0.19 -0.50 -4.94
CA THR A 131 -0.75 0.58 -5.23
C THR A 131 -1.88 0.55 -4.23
N SER A 132 -2.01 1.62 -3.46
CA SER A 132 -3.14 1.89 -2.56
C SER A 132 -4.06 2.95 -3.15
N GLY A 133 -5.36 2.74 -2.98
CA GLY A 133 -6.36 3.68 -3.48
C GLY A 133 -7.76 3.14 -3.26
N ASP A 134 -8.74 3.87 -3.75
CA ASP A 134 -10.15 3.55 -3.55
C ASP A 134 -10.89 3.17 -4.84
N ALA A 135 -10.17 2.94 -5.94
CA ALA A 135 -10.77 2.54 -7.20
C ALA A 135 -11.65 1.28 -7.06
N MET A 136 -11.19 0.29 -6.26
CA MET A 136 -11.86 -1.00 -6.08
C MET A 136 -12.62 -1.13 -4.76
N GLN A 137 -12.34 -0.31 -3.75
CA GLN A 137 -12.84 -0.48 -2.38
C GLN A 137 -13.31 0.83 -1.77
N ALA A 138 -14.39 1.39 -2.32
CA ALA A 138 -15.07 2.54 -1.77
C ALA A 138 -16.53 2.22 -1.46
N VAL A 139 -17.19 3.09 -0.70
CA VAL A 139 -18.64 3.10 -0.47
C VAL A 139 -19.15 4.51 -0.64
N VAL A 140 -20.33 4.66 -1.25
CA VAL A 140 -21.04 5.93 -1.31
C VAL A 140 -22.13 5.92 -0.26
N ILE A 141 -22.10 6.88 0.65
CA ILE A 141 -23.10 7.06 1.72
C ILE A 141 -23.50 8.55 1.69
N ASP A 142 -24.78 8.83 1.60
CA ASP A 142 -25.34 10.19 1.51
C ASP A 142 -24.69 11.07 0.42
N GLY A 143 -24.36 10.44 -0.73
CA GLY A 143 -23.73 11.12 -1.87
C GLY A 143 -22.22 11.32 -1.74
N ILE A 144 -21.62 11.01 -0.60
CA ILE A 144 -20.17 11.14 -0.36
C ILE A 144 -19.48 9.77 -0.55
N ARG A 145 -18.39 9.78 -1.34
CA ARG A 145 -17.56 8.59 -1.57
C ARG A 145 -16.49 8.47 -0.50
N TYR A 146 -16.56 7.40 0.30
CA TYR A 146 -15.60 7.06 1.33
C TYR A 146 -14.72 5.88 0.90
N SER A 147 -13.42 6.05 1.02
CA SER A 147 -12.42 4.99 0.84
C SER A 147 -12.46 3.97 1.98
N HIS A 148 -11.98 2.75 1.73
CA HIS A 148 -11.68 1.78 2.78
C HIS A 148 -10.47 2.20 3.64
N ILE A 149 -9.65 3.13 3.17
CA ILE A 149 -8.53 3.70 3.92
C ILE A 149 -9.08 4.76 4.88
N VAL A 150 -8.79 4.58 6.15
CA VAL A 150 -9.32 5.44 7.23
C VAL A 150 -8.22 6.33 7.78
N ASP A 151 -8.50 7.63 7.92
CA ASP A 151 -7.60 8.55 8.59
C ASP A 151 -7.57 8.28 10.11
N PRO A 152 -6.43 7.91 10.68
CA PRO A 152 -6.33 7.61 12.12
C PRO A 152 -6.59 8.82 13.03
N ARG A 153 -6.50 10.04 12.50
CA ARG A 153 -6.73 11.29 13.24
C ARG A 153 -8.22 11.57 13.45
N THR A 154 -9.02 11.28 12.44
CA THR A 154 -10.47 11.53 12.45
C THR A 154 -11.28 10.26 12.69
N GLY A 155 -10.76 9.10 12.33
CA GLY A 155 -11.48 7.83 12.29
C GLY A 155 -12.44 7.72 11.10
N VAL A 156 -12.38 8.65 10.15
CA VAL A 156 -13.26 8.69 8.96
C VAL A 156 -12.52 8.14 7.74
N GLY A 157 -13.24 7.42 6.89
CA GLY A 157 -12.73 6.99 5.59
C GLY A 157 -12.36 8.19 4.74
N LEU A 158 -11.25 8.10 4.00
CA LEU A 158 -10.82 9.21 3.16
C LEU A 158 -11.87 9.51 2.07
N GLU A 159 -12.20 10.77 1.88
CA GLU A 159 -13.14 11.23 0.87
C GLU A 159 -12.44 11.47 -0.46
N GLY A 160 -13.19 11.39 -1.56
CA GLY A 160 -12.69 11.57 -2.92
C GLY A 160 -11.97 10.35 -3.48
N GLN A 161 -11.43 10.48 -4.69
CA GLN A 161 -10.76 9.40 -5.40
C GLN A 161 -9.26 9.66 -5.51
N ARG A 162 -8.46 8.64 -5.21
CA ARG A 162 -7.00 8.70 -5.31
C ARG A 162 -6.38 7.34 -5.58
N SER A 163 -5.19 7.38 -6.16
CA SER A 163 -4.34 6.21 -6.40
C SER A 163 -2.90 6.59 -6.07
N VAL A 164 -2.25 5.79 -5.23
CA VAL A 164 -0.86 6.01 -4.84
C VAL A 164 -0.08 4.75 -5.11
N THR A 165 0.88 4.84 -6.01
CA THR A 165 1.81 3.75 -6.33
C THR A 165 3.16 4.05 -5.72
N VAL A 166 3.71 3.10 -4.96
CA VAL A 166 5.04 3.19 -4.33
C VAL A 166 5.90 2.03 -4.80
N VAL A 167 7.11 2.35 -5.26
CA VAL A 167 8.19 1.39 -5.50
C VAL A 167 9.18 1.48 -4.34
N ALA A 168 9.63 0.34 -3.82
CA ALA A 168 10.63 0.25 -2.74
C ALA A 168 11.47 -1.01 -2.88
N SER A 169 12.54 -1.13 -2.08
CA SER A 169 13.35 -2.35 -2.02
C SER A 169 12.59 -3.52 -1.37
N LEU A 170 11.64 -3.25 -0.46
CA LEU A 170 10.88 -4.24 0.30
C LEU A 170 9.38 -4.09 0.06
N GLY A 171 8.68 -5.23 -0.10
CA GLY A 171 7.23 -5.26 -0.30
C GLY A 171 6.45 -4.65 0.87
N ALA A 172 6.84 -4.97 2.10
CA ALA A 172 6.23 -4.38 3.30
C ALA A 172 6.38 -2.85 3.32
N THR A 173 7.51 -2.31 2.87
CA THR A 173 7.75 -0.86 2.77
C THR A 173 6.87 -0.23 1.70
N ALA A 174 6.76 -0.85 0.54
CA ALA A 174 5.90 -0.34 -0.54
C ALA A 174 4.43 -0.28 -0.11
N ASP A 175 3.89 -1.35 0.50
CA ASP A 175 2.48 -1.46 0.94
C ASP A 175 2.16 -0.42 2.03
N VAL A 176 2.99 -0.33 3.09
CA VAL A 176 2.74 0.63 4.17
C VAL A 176 2.84 2.08 3.70
N LEU A 177 3.80 2.40 2.83
CA LEU A 177 3.97 3.77 2.34
C LEU A 177 2.86 4.16 1.35
N ALA A 178 2.42 3.26 0.48
CA ALA A 178 1.30 3.53 -0.41
C ALA A 178 0.04 3.94 0.38
N THR A 179 -0.29 3.17 1.43
CA THR A 179 -1.40 3.50 2.34
C THR A 179 -1.16 4.80 3.11
N THR A 180 0.07 5.02 3.60
CA THR A 180 0.44 6.23 4.36
C THR A 180 0.30 7.49 3.49
N LEU A 181 0.73 7.46 2.25
CA LEU A 181 0.64 8.58 1.34
C LEU A 181 -0.82 8.94 0.99
N CYS A 182 -1.71 7.95 0.88
CA CYS A 182 -3.14 8.22 0.75
C CYS A 182 -3.67 9.11 1.88
N ILE A 183 -3.17 8.89 3.12
CA ILE A 183 -3.59 9.64 4.33
C ILE A 183 -2.90 11.01 4.42
N LEU A 184 -1.63 11.09 4.07
CA LEU A 184 -0.85 12.33 4.17
C LEU A 184 -1.20 13.35 3.08
N GLY A 185 -1.70 12.87 1.95
CA GLY A 185 -1.89 13.67 0.74
C GLY A 185 -0.59 13.88 -0.06
N PRO A 186 -0.70 14.50 -1.25
CA PRO A 186 0.40 14.53 -2.21
C PRO A 186 1.63 15.29 -1.70
N ASP A 187 1.48 16.49 -1.14
CA ASP A 187 2.63 17.33 -0.80
C ASP A 187 3.46 16.72 0.33
N ARG A 188 2.81 16.39 1.45
CA ARG A 188 3.48 15.78 2.61
C ARG A 188 3.95 14.35 2.32
N GLY A 189 3.16 13.60 1.55
CA GLY A 189 3.50 12.23 1.16
C GLY A 189 4.73 12.18 0.27
N ILE A 190 4.78 12.99 -0.78
CA ILE A 190 5.94 13.02 -1.70
C ILE A 190 7.19 13.55 -1.01
N ALA A 191 7.06 14.58 -0.15
CA ALA A 191 8.19 15.06 0.65
C ALA A 191 8.77 13.96 1.57
N LEU A 192 7.91 13.13 2.17
CA LEU A 192 8.33 11.98 2.97
C LEU A 192 9.11 10.97 2.12
N ILE A 193 8.62 10.63 0.92
CA ILE A 193 9.32 9.71 0.01
C ILE A 193 10.69 10.27 -0.39
N ASP A 194 10.78 11.54 -0.75
CA ASP A 194 12.04 12.17 -1.13
C ASP A 194 13.05 12.20 0.05
N GLN A 195 12.57 12.30 1.27
CA GLN A 195 13.40 12.20 2.48
C GLN A 195 13.92 10.78 2.71
N LEU A 196 13.02 9.77 2.67
CA LEU A 196 13.36 8.37 2.89
C LEU A 196 14.17 7.77 1.74
N GLY A 197 14.02 8.27 0.52
CA GLY A 197 14.77 7.87 -0.67
C GLY A 197 16.28 8.10 -0.56
N LYS A 198 16.73 8.86 0.44
CA LYS A 198 18.17 8.99 0.77
C LYS A 198 18.76 7.67 1.30
N THR A 199 17.95 6.83 1.92
CA THR A 199 18.37 5.53 2.50
C THR A 199 17.96 4.35 1.63
N ASP A 200 16.86 4.42 0.91
CA ASP A 200 16.43 3.44 -0.09
C ASP A 200 16.38 4.09 -1.49
N ARG A 201 17.41 3.86 -2.30
CA ARG A 201 17.51 4.44 -3.66
C ARG A 201 16.44 3.96 -4.64
N ARG A 202 15.75 2.86 -4.33
CA ARG A 202 14.61 2.38 -5.12
C ARG A 202 13.30 3.05 -4.73
N LEU A 203 13.28 3.73 -3.59
CA LEU A 203 12.06 4.33 -3.07
C LEU A 203 11.60 5.49 -3.94
N ALA A 204 10.43 5.32 -4.53
CA ALA A 204 9.79 6.31 -5.36
C ALA A 204 8.27 6.19 -5.26
N ALA A 205 7.55 7.27 -5.48
CA ALA A 205 6.11 7.28 -5.44
C ALA A 205 5.48 8.16 -6.52
N ARG A 206 4.29 7.75 -6.92
CA ARG A 206 3.36 8.53 -7.74
C ARG A 206 2.04 8.62 -6.99
N TYR A 207 1.56 9.83 -6.80
CA TYR A 207 0.24 10.16 -6.25
C TYR A 207 -0.63 10.75 -7.35
N VAL A 208 -1.85 10.27 -7.48
CA VAL A 208 -2.85 10.78 -8.41
C VAL A 208 -4.17 10.94 -7.69
N ASP A 209 -4.82 12.05 -7.86
CA ASP A 209 -6.23 12.27 -7.52
C ASP A 209 -6.98 12.90 -8.71
N THR A 210 -8.21 13.35 -8.50
CA THR A 210 -9.04 13.98 -9.55
C THR A 210 -8.47 15.29 -10.07
N ASP A 211 -7.64 15.97 -9.28
CA ASP A 211 -7.19 17.33 -9.55
C ASP A 211 -5.75 17.38 -10.07
N ARG A 212 -4.90 16.44 -9.62
CA ARG A 212 -3.47 16.50 -9.93
C ARG A 212 -2.76 15.16 -9.86
N GLN A 213 -1.60 15.13 -10.50
CA GLN A 213 -0.61 14.08 -10.38
C GLN A 213 0.69 14.67 -9.85
N VAL A 214 1.29 14.01 -8.84
CA VAL A 214 2.60 14.39 -8.28
C VAL A 214 3.47 13.14 -8.16
N VAL A 215 4.76 13.27 -8.48
CA VAL A 215 5.74 12.19 -8.39
C VAL A 215 6.95 12.60 -7.57
N SER A 216 7.58 11.64 -6.90
CA SER A 216 8.86 11.85 -6.22
C SER A 216 10.03 11.92 -7.21
N LYS A 217 11.16 12.44 -6.77
CA LYS A 217 12.37 12.64 -7.59
C LYS A 217 12.87 11.36 -8.26
N GLY A 218 12.74 10.20 -7.60
CA GLY A 218 13.21 8.91 -8.12
C GLY A 218 12.24 8.22 -9.09
N TRP A 219 11.02 8.75 -9.31
CA TRP A 219 9.97 8.04 -10.03
C TRP A 219 10.32 7.67 -11.47
N SER A 220 10.92 8.59 -12.22
CA SER A 220 11.23 8.40 -13.64
C SER A 220 12.19 7.23 -13.91
N ALA A 221 13.03 6.89 -12.92
CA ALA A 221 13.97 5.77 -13.05
C ALA A 221 13.28 4.39 -13.12
N HIS A 222 12.02 4.31 -12.73
CA HIS A 222 11.24 3.08 -12.74
C HIS A 222 10.31 2.95 -13.96
N LEU A 223 10.22 3.95 -14.81
CA LEU A 223 9.37 3.89 -15.99
C LEU A 223 9.98 2.96 -17.04
N ALA A 224 9.15 2.06 -17.60
CA ALA A 224 9.57 1.25 -18.73
C ALA A 224 9.75 2.10 -19.98
N ALA A 225 10.79 1.81 -20.77
CA ALA A 225 10.95 2.42 -22.08
C ALA A 225 9.74 2.10 -22.97
N SER A 226 9.21 3.10 -23.67
CA SER A 226 8.09 2.93 -24.60
C SER A 226 8.54 2.07 -25.78
N GLY A 227 7.89 0.94 -26.07
CA GLY A 227 8.10 0.28 -27.37
C GLY A 227 8.00 -1.22 -27.50
N ARG A 228 7.72 -2.04 -26.48
CA ARG A 228 7.54 -3.50 -26.66
C ARG A 228 6.31 -4.03 -25.90
N PRO A 229 5.49 -4.93 -26.51
CA PRO A 229 4.34 -5.51 -25.81
C PRO A 229 4.77 -6.34 -24.57
N PRO A 230 3.90 -6.50 -23.57
CA PRO A 230 4.24 -7.11 -22.28
C PRO A 230 4.51 -8.61 -22.40
N ALA A 231 5.49 -9.12 -21.63
CA ALA A 231 5.74 -10.55 -21.48
C ALA A 231 4.77 -11.25 -20.51
N ALA A 232 4.12 -10.50 -19.62
CA ALA A 232 3.06 -11.00 -18.73
C ALA A 232 2.20 -9.82 -18.22
N VAL A 233 0.88 -9.99 -18.23
CA VAL A 233 -0.08 -9.11 -17.59
C VAL A 233 -0.53 -9.80 -16.32
N VAL A 234 -0.18 -9.24 -15.14
CA VAL A 234 -0.78 -9.65 -13.89
C VAL A 234 -1.91 -8.65 -13.60
N THR A 235 -3.14 -9.05 -13.87
CA THR A 235 -4.34 -8.34 -13.42
C THR A 235 -4.64 -8.76 -11.98
N PRO A 236 -5.02 -7.85 -11.09
CA PRO A 236 -5.39 -8.15 -9.70
C PRO A 236 -6.64 -9.02 -9.60
#